data_574cf6d4075bc7b3ad91675525ac0eca
#
_entry.id   574cf6d4075bc7b3ad91675525ac0eca
#
_cell.length_a   1.000
_cell.length_b   1.000
_cell.length_c   1.000
_cell.angle_alpha   90.00
_cell.angle_beta   90.00
_cell.angle_gamma   90.00
#
_symmetry.space_group_name_H-M   'P 1'
#
loop_
_entity.id
_entity.type
_entity.pdbx_description
1 polymer ?
#
loop_
_entity_poly.entity_id
_entity_poly.type
_entity_poly.pdbx_seq_one_letter_code
_entity_poly.pdbx_strand_id
1 'polypeptide(L)'
;MRTVKPADLAEQYVNPRAVLRDRAAKGEVHKVAYGTYIAVPDDAHDQGRWRPGLEAAAAAVATAIFGDRGAALMGMTAARVLGAAPRARGHATVAAPRRHRDVTLTDRRDGVIRFVQRDLDALDLQPIATELGIAMVTTPEQTLVDLARDRTVNDADRHATMLALGRTADWDRVDALVAAQRGRTVTRPVLARVRRAVER
;
A
#
# COMPACT_ATOMS: atom_id res chain seq x y z
N MET A 1 -12.81 -1.54 -3.28
CA MET A 1 -11.98 -2.38 -4.17
C MET A 1 -12.71 -3.65 -4.58
N ARG A 2 -12.46 -4.17 -5.79
CA ARG A 2 -13.17 -5.37 -6.30
C ARG A 2 -12.52 -6.67 -5.81
N THR A 3 -12.59 -6.93 -4.51
CA THR A 3 -12.07 -8.17 -3.89
C THR A 3 -13.21 -9.13 -3.60
N VAL A 4 -12.94 -10.44 -3.73
CA VAL A 4 -13.89 -11.52 -3.44
C VAL A 4 -13.20 -12.57 -2.57
N LYS A 5 -13.85 -12.98 -1.49
CA LYS A 5 -13.42 -14.09 -0.62
C LYS A 5 -14.43 -15.23 -0.68
N PRO A 6 -14.04 -16.46 -0.33
CA PRO A 6 -14.99 -17.55 -0.18
C PRO A 6 -16.14 -17.23 0.78
N ALA A 7 -15.88 -16.48 1.85
CA ALA A 7 -16.91 -16.08 2.81
C ALA A 7 -18.00 -15.19 2.18
N ASP A 8 -17.64 -14.33 1.22
CA ASP A 8 -18.59 -13.43 0.55
C ASP A 8 -19.59 -14.18 -0.35
N LEU A 9 -19.27 -15.42 -0.68
CA LEU A 9 -20.11 -16.31 -1.51
C LEU A 9 -20.77 -17.45 -0.71
N ALA A 10 -20.58 -17.51 0.60
CA ALA A 10 -21.02 -18.62 1.43
C ALA A 10 -22.56 -18.78 1.49
N GLU A 11 -23.30 -17.67 1.34
CA GLU A 11 -24.76 -17.71 1.30
C GLU A 11 -25.32 -18.17 -0.06
N GLN A 12 -24.53 -18.03 -1.14
CA GLN A 12 -24.99 -18.31 -2.51
C GLN A 12 -24.55 -19.69 -3.02
N TYR A 13 -23.45 -20.23 -2.46
CA TYR A 13 -22.83 -21.46 -2.98
C TYR A 13 -22.45 -22.42 -1.85
N VAL A 14 -22.75 -23.69 -2.04
CA VAL A 14 -22.38 -24.78 -1.12
C VAL A 14 -20.85 -24.93 -1.03
N ASN A 15 -20.13 -24.67 -2.13
CA ASN A 15 -18.67 -24.75 -2.16
C ASN A 15 -18.04 -23.50 -2.81
N PRO A 16 -17.99 -22.36 -2.07
CA PRO A 16 -17.48 -21.11 -2.58
C PRO A 16 -16.03 -21.17 -3.08
N ARG A 17 -15.21 -22.04 -2.46
CA ARG A 17 -13.80 -22.21 -2.87
C ARG A 17 -13.66 -22.86 -4.24
N ALA A 18 -14.49 -23.85 -4.54
CA ALA A 18 -14.52 -24.46 -5.87
C ALA A 18 -14.97 -23.46 -6.92
N VAL A 19 -16.04 -22.69 -6.65
CA VAL A 19 -16.53 -21.64 -7.56
C VAL A 19 -15.42 -20.61 -7.87
N LEU A 20 -14.71 -20.11 -6.87
CA LEU A 20 -13.64 -19.14 -7.10
C LEU A 20 -12.44 -19.74 -7.85
N ARG A 21 -12.13 -21.01 -7.63
CA ARG A 21 -11.09 -21.70 -8.39
C ARG A 21 -11.49 -21.85 -9.86
N ASP A 22 -12.72 -22.21 -10.13
CA ASP A 22 -13.24 -22.39 -11.49
C ASP A 22 -13.33 -21.02 -12.23
N ARG A 23 -13.74 -19.97 -11.54
CA ARG A 23 -13.69 -18.60 -12.06
C ARG A 23 -12.26 -18.12 -12.34
N ALA A 24 -11.31 -18.49 -11.49
CA ALA A 24 -9.92 -18.18 -11.70
C ALA A 24 -9.34 -18.93 -12.93
N ALA A 25 -9.75 -20.19 -13.13
CA ALA A 25 -9.37 -20.95 -14.31
C ALA A 25 -9.92 -20.34 -15.61
N LYS A 26 -11.09 -19.65 -15.56
CA LYS A 26 -11.70 -18.94 -16.67
C LYS A 26 -11.13 -17.51 -16.85
N GLY A 27 -10.26 -17.03 -15.95
CA GLY A 27 -9.72 -15.67 -16.01
C GLY A 27 -10.67 -14.57 -15.51
N GLU A 28 -11.82 -14.93 -14.92
CA GLU A 28 -12.81 -13.96 -14.41
C GLU A 28 -12.33 -13.32 -13.11
N VAL A 29 -11.56 -14.07 -12.30
CA VAL A 29 -10.92 -13.59 -11.07
C VAL A 29 -9.47 -14.01 -11.01
N HIS A 30 -8.63 -13.18 -10.40
CA HIS A 30 -7.22 -13.45 -10.18
C HIS A 30 -6.97 -13.75 -8.70
N LYS A 31 -6.31 -14.87 -8.39
CA LYS A 31 -5.94 -15.23 -7.01
C LYS A 31 -4.68 -14.50 -6.62
N VAL A 32 -4.81 -13.49 -5.76
CA VAL A 32 -3.69 -12.63 -5.33
C VAL A 32 -3.00 -13.13 -4.05
N ALA A 33 -3.77 -13.73 -3.13
CA ALA A 33 -3.27 -14.29 -1.88
C ALA A 33 -4.14 -15.49 -1.45
N TYR A 34 -3.73 -16.20 -0.41
CA TYR A 34 -4.54 -17.29 0.11
C TYR A 34 -5.93 -16.79 0.55
N GLY A 35 -6.97 -17.34 -0.05
CA GLY A 35 -8.36 -16.96 0.23
C GLY A 35 -8.76 -15.57 -0.25
N THR A 36 -7.97 -14.88 -1.04
CA THR A 36 -8.29 -13.55 -1.58
C THR A 36 -8.15 -13.55 -3.11
N TYR A 37 -9.23 -13.17 -3.76
CA TYR A 37 -9.34 -13.05 -5.21
C TYR A 37 -9.72 -11.63 -5.58
N ILE A 38 -9.36 -11.21 -6.78
CA ILE A 38 -9.65 -9.90 -7.35
C ILE A 38 -10.37 -10.13 -8.67
N ALA A 39 -11.47 -9.41 -8.92
CA ALA A 39 -12.09 -9.44 -10.23
C ALA A 39 -11.12 -8.87 -11.27
N VAL A 40 -10.90 -9.61 -12.35
CA VAL A 40 -10.08 -9.14 -13.47
C VAL A 40 -10.84 -8.02 -14.16
N PRO A 41 -10.21 -6.87 -14.49
CA PRO A 41 -10.84 -5.82 -15.27
C PRO A 41 -11.28 -6.32 -16.65
N ASP A 42 -12.41 -5.82 -17.15
CA ASP A 42 -13.00 -6.30 -18.42
C ASP A 42 -12.05 -6.14 -19.62
N ASP A 43 -11.24 -5.08 -19.61
CA ASP A 43 -10.22 -4.79 -20.62
C ASP A 43 -8.97 -5.69 -20.51
N ALA A 44 -8.87 -6.47 -19.46
CA ALA A 44 -7.74 -7.37 -19.19
C ALA A 44 -8.09 -8.86 -19.30
N HIS A 45 -9.37 -9.22 -19.54
CA HIS A 45 -9.82 -10.62 -19.59
C HIS A 45 -9.11 -11.44 -20.66
N ASP A 46 -8.80 -10.85 -21.81
CA ASP A 46 -8.15 -11.57 -22.93
C ASP A 46 -6.64 -11.69 -22.79
N GLN A 47 -6.04 -11.08 -21.76
CA GLN A 47 -4.58 -11.04 -21.58
C GLN A 47 -3.99 -12.22 -20.84
N GLY A 48 -4.70 -13.32 -20.59
CA GLY A 48 -4.28 -14.64 -20.05
C GLY A 48 -3.21 -14.67 -18.92
N ARG A 49 -2.51 -13.57 -18.68
CA ARG A 49 -1.43 -13.39 -17.70
C ARG A 49 -1.56 -12.08 -16.92
N TRP A 50 -2.75 -11.46 -16.92
CA TRP A 50 -2.95 -10.24 -16.17
C TRP A 50 -2.73 -10.49 -14.67
N ARG A 51 -2.04 -9.57 -14.05
CA ARG A 51 -1.89 -9.49 -12.60
C ARG A 51 -1.81 -8.01 -12.18
N PRO A 52 -2.37 -7.64 -11.03
CA PRO A 52 -2.31 -6.28 -10.55
C PRO A 52 -0.88 -5.86 -10.17
N GLY A 53 -0.59 -4.58 -10.22
CA GLY A 53 0.60 -4.02 -9.61
C GLY A 53 0.69 -4.36 -8.12
N LEU A 54 1.90 -4.36 -7.55
CA LEU A 54 2.11 -4.74 -6.16
C LEU A 54 1.32 -3.85 -5.20
N GLU A 55 1.28 -2.56 -5.45
CA GLU A 55 0.62 -1.56 -4.62
C GLU A 55 -0.90 -1.74 -4.66
N ALA A 56 -1.47 -1.95 -5.85
CA ALA A 56 -2.89 -2.22 -6.01
C ALA A 56 -3.29 -3.55 -5.35
N ALA A 57 -2.47 -4.60 -5.52
CA ALA A 57 -2.68 -5.88 -4.85
C ALA A 57 -2.64 -5.75 -3.33
N ALA A 58 -1.68 -4.97 -2.79
CA ALA A 58 -1.56 -4.72 -1.36
C ALA A 58 -2.78 -3.98 -0.80
N ALA A 59 -3.24 -2.95 -1.50
CA ALA A 59 -4.44 -2.21 -1.11
C ALA A 59 -5.70 -3.09 -1.16
N ALA A 60 -5.83 -3.94 -2.19
CA ALA A 60 -6.95 -4.86 -2.32
C ALA A 60 -6.97 -5.91 -1.21
N VAL A 61 -5.82 -6.54 -0.90
CA VAL A 61 -5.71 -7.49 0.22
C VAL A 61 -6.00 -6.81 1.55
N ALA A 62 -5.48 -5.60 1.76
CA ALA A 62 -5.74 -4.81 2.97
C ALA A 62 -7.22 -4.48 3.13
N THR A 63 -7.90 -4.05 2.06
CA THR A 63 -9.36 -3.83 2.05
C THR A 63 -10.12 -5.12 2.36
N ALA A 64 -9.67 -6.25 1.82
CA ALA A 64 -10.27 -7.53 2.12
C ALA A 64 -10.17 -7.93 3.61
N ILE A 65 -9.13 -7.49 4.33
CA ILE A 65 -8.89 -7.84 5.74
C ILE A 65 -9.53 -6.83 6.70
N PHE A 66 -9.46 -5.54 6.39
CA PHE A 66 -9.81 -4.45 7.32
C PHE A 66 -11.07 -3.68 6.90
N GLY A 67 -11.65 -4.00 5.76
CA GLY A 67 -12.79 -3.27 5.20
C GLY A 67 -12.37 -2.07 4.34
N ASP A 68 -13.37 -1.43 3.75
CA ASP A 68 -13.13 -0.24 2.93
C ASP A 68 -12.57 0.89 3.80
N ARG A 69 -11.52 1.56 3.31
CA ARG A 69 -10.76 2.59 4.02
C ARG A 69 -10.18 2.17 5.38
N GLY A 70 -10.26 0.89 5.74
CA GLY A 70 -9.76 0.36 7.01
C GLY A 70 -8.24 0.13 7.07
N ALA A 71 -7.50 0.50 6.03
CA ALA A 71 -6.03 0.43 5.97
C ALA A 71 -5.50 1.40 4.91
N ALA A 72 -4.21 1.76 4.97
CA ALA A 72 -3.60 2.69 4.03
C ALA A 72 -2.20 2.23 3.59
N LEU A 73 -1.87 2.43 2.33
CA LEU A 73 -0.49 2.26 1.84
C LEU A 73 0.40 3.33 2.48
N MET A 74 1.60 2.94 2.97
CA MET A 74 2.51 3.85 3.67
C MET A 74 3.98 3.66 3.26
N GLY A 75 4.83 4.58 3.71
CA GLY A 75 6.28 4.52 3.51
C GLY A 75 6.69 4.41 2.05
N MET A 76 7.63 3.50 1.71
CA MET A 76 8.07 3.31 0.32
C MET A 76 6.94 2.86 -0.62
N THR A 77 5.92 2.19 -0.11
CA THR A 77 4.76 1.79 -0.92
C THR A 77 3.93 3.00 -1.33
N ALA A 78 3.66 3.90 -0.40
CA ALA A 78 3.01 5.18 -0.72
C ALA A 78 3.86 6.01 -1.69
N ALA A 79 5.17 6.13 -1.44
CA ALA A 79 6.08 6.86 -2.30
C ALA A 79 6.07 6.35 -3.76
N ARG A 80 5.92 5.04 -3.97
CA ARG A 80 5.77 4.46 -5.33
C ARG A 80 4.46 4.85 -6.00
N VAL A 81 3.36 4.82 -5.24
CA VAL A 81 2.04 5.25 -5.74
C VAL A 81 2.05 6.74 -6.07
N LEU A 82 2.77 7.54 -5.28
CA LEU A 82 2.98 8.99 -5.49
C LEU A 82 3.97 9.31 -6.61
N GLY A 83 4.60 8.30 -7.24
CA GLY A 83 5.57 8.50 -8.32
C GLY A 83 6.96 8.97 -7.85
N ALA A 84 7.21 9.00 -6.53
CA ALA A 84 8.47 9.48 -5.95
C ALA A 84 9.54 8.39 -5.80
N ALA A 85 9.20 7.13 -6.02
CA ALA A 85 10.12 6.01 -5.94
C ALA A 85 9.91 5.03 -7.12
N PRO A 86 10.96 4.33 -7.58
CA PRO A 86 10.83 3.32 -8.63
C PRO A 86 9.97 2.14 -8.13
N ARG A 87 9.38 1.42 -9.09
CA ARG A 87 8.58 0.23 -8.79
C ARG A 87 9.43 -0.85 -8.10
N ALA A 88 8.95 -1.35 -6.97
CA ALA A 88 9.59 -2.47 -6.27
C ALA A 88 9.04 -3.82 -6.72
N ARG A 89 9.86 -4.86 -6.55
CA ARG A 89 9.49 -6.22 -6.95
C ARG A 89 8.95 -7.08 -5.81
N GLY A 90 9.16 -6.73 -4.53
CA GLY A 90 8.95 -7.68 -3.44
C GLY A 90 8.02 -7.22 -2.32
N HIS A 91 8.21 -6.04 -1.73
CA HIS A 91 7.55 -5.70 -0.48
C HIS A 91 6.60 -4.50 -0.61
N ALA A 92 5.40 -4.65 -0.04
CA ALA A 92 4.47 -3.56 0.21
C ALA A 92 4.25 -3.38 1.71
N THR A 93 4.17 -2.13 2.18
CA THR A 93 3.90 -1.79 3.58
C THR A 93 2.55 -1.08 3.68
N VAL A 94 1.74 -1.54 4.62
CA VAL A 94 0.37 -1.08 4.85
C VAL A 94 0.21 -0.69 6.31
N ALA A 95 -0.28 0.50 6.57
CA ALA A 95 -0.76 0.92 7.88
C ALA A 95 -2.12 0.26 8.16
N ALA A 96 -2.27 -0.35 9.33
CA ALA A 96 -3.48 -1.05 9.72
C ALA A 96 -3.85 -0.73 11.18
N PRO A 97 -5.15 -0.70 11.55
CA PRO A 97 -5.58 -0.30 12.91
C PRO A 97 -5.20 -1.32 13.98
N ARG A 98 -4.93 -2.55 13.59
CA ARG A 98 -4.53 -3.64 14.49
C ARG A 98 -3.43 -4.50 13.87
N ARG A 99 -2.71 -5.23 14.69
CA ARG A 99 -1.67 -6.17 14.23
C ARG A 99 -2.27 -7.22 13.30
N HIS A 100 -1.56 -7.49 12.24
CA HIS A 100 -1.84 -8.59 11.33
C HIS A 100 -0.52 -9.21 10.89
N ARG A 101 -0.52 -10.53 10.67
CA ARG A 101 0.65 -11.23 10.09
C ARG A 101 0.87 -10.78 8.65
N ASP A 102 2.11 -10.84 8.22
CA ASP A 102 2.45 -10.59 6.82
C ASP A 102 1.69 -11.55 5.91
N VAL A 103 1.30 -11.05 4.73
CA VAL A 103 0.60 -11.85 3.72
C VAL A 103 1.50 -12.04 2.52
N THR A 104 1.81 -13.30 2.20
CA THR A 104 2.53 -13.66 0.98
C THR A 104 1.56 -13.65 -0.21
N LEU A 105 1.93 -12.95 -1.26
CA LEU A 105 1.21 -12.97 -2.54
C LEU A 105 1.50 -14.27 -3.28
N THR A 106 0.47 -14.87 -3.88
CA THR A 106 0.58 -16.17 -4.58
C THR A 106 0.79 -16.02 -6.08
N ASP A 107 0.65 -14.81 -6.61
CA ASP A 107 0.72 -14.48 -8.02
C ASP A 107 2.11 -14.00 -8.47
N ARG A 108 3.03 -13.84 -7.52
CA ARG A 108 4.39 -13.35 -7.79
C ARG A 108 5.40 -13.96 -6.83
N ARG A 109 6.63 -14.09 -7.32
CA ARG A 109 7.75 -14.52 -6.50
C ARG A 109 8.13 -13.42 -5.52
N ASP A 110 8.34 -13.78 -4.27
CA ASP A 110 8.82 -12.90 -3.19
C ASP A 110 7.89 -11.72 -2.86
N GLY A 111 6.61 -11.78 -3.30
CA GLY A 111 5.61 -10.75 -2.99
C GLY A 111 5.12 -10.87 -1.55
N VAL A 112 5.39 -9.85 -0.71
CA VAL A 112 4.96 -9.82 0.70
C VAL A 112 4.31 -8.48 1.03
N ILE A 113 3.16 -8.53 1.68
CA ILE A 113 2.50 -7.37 2.27
C ILE A 113 2.77 -7.39 3.76
N ARG A 114 3.48 -6.37 4.25
CA ARG A 114 3.76 -6.17 5.66
C ARG A 114 2.74 -5.19 6.25
N PHE A 115 2.17 -5.53 7.40
CA PHE A 115 1.23 -4.68 8.12
C PHE A 115 1.91 -4.05 9.32
N VAL A 116 1.82 -2.72 9.39
CA VAL A 116 2.32 -1.92 10.51
C VAL A 116 1.12 -1.37 11.26
N GLN A 117 1.01 -1.69 12.56
CA GLN A 117 -0.08 -1.15 13.37
C GLN A 117 0.08 0.36 13.54
N ARG A 118 -0.93 1.10 13.12
CA ARG A 118 -1.01 2.56 13.21
C ARG A 118 -2.44 2.98 13.56
N ASP A 119 -2.54 4.06 14.28
CA ASP A 119 -3.80 4.80 14.40
C ASP A 119 -4.02 5.55 13.08
N LEU A 120 -5.02 5.13 12.31
CA LEU A 120 -5.28 5.69 10.99
C LEU A 120 -5.83 7.13 11.07
N ASP A 121 -6.55 7.47 12.12
CA ASP A 121 -7.09 8.81 12.33
C ASP A 121 -5.98 9.84 12.64
N ALA A 122 -4.84 9.35 13.15
CA ALA A 122 -3.65 10.17 13.39
C ALA A 122 -2.72 10.28 12.17
N LEU A 123 -3.04 9.65 11.05
CA LEU A 123 -2.29 9.72 9.80
C LEU A 123 -2.93 10.69 8.82
N ASP A 124 -2.10 11.40 8.11
CA ASP A 124 -2.52 12.24 7.00
C ASP A 124 -2.65 11.37 5.74
N LEU A 125 -3.90 11.11 5.33
CA LEU A 125 -4.27 10.16 4.29
C LEU A 125 -5.01 10.83 3.14
N GLN A 126 -4.83 10.30 1.93
CA GLN A 126 -5.56 10.71 0.74
C GLN A 126 -6.05 9.50 -0.05
N PRO A 127 -7.19 9.59 -0.74
CA PRO A 127 -7.65 8.58 -1.68
C PRO A 127 -6.90 8.70 -3.01
N ILE A 128 -6.36 7.60 -3.53
CA ILE A 128 -5.72 7.54 -4.84
C ILE A 128 -6.35 6.43 -5.67
N ALA A 129 -6.67 6.73 -6.93
CA ALA A 129 -7.15 5.75 -7.88
C ALA A 129 -6.03 4.77 -8.25
N THR A 130 -6.36 3.50 -8.22
CA THR A 130 -5.52 2.40 -8.72
C THR A 130 -6.31 1.60 -9.75
N GLU A 131 -5.68 0.70 -10.46
CA GLU A 131 -6.34 -0.21 -11.40
C GLU A 131 -7.44 -1.09 -10.77
N LEU A 132 -7.43 -1.25 -9.44
CA LEU A 132 -8.41 -2.05 -8.68
C LEU A 132 -9.43 -1.20 -7.91
N GLY A 133 -9.43 0.09 -8.09
CA GLY A 133 -10.28 1.04 -7.38
C GLY A 133 -9.49 1.96 -6.46
N ILE A 134 -10.17 2.68 -5.57
CA ILE A 134 -9.57 3.70 -4.71
C ILE A 134 -8.84 3.05 -3.53
N ALA A 135 -7.57 3.39 -3.34
CA ALA A 135 -6.76 3.06 -2.17
C ALA A 135 -6.58 4.30 -1.28
N MET A 136 -6.57 4.08 0.05
CA MET A 136 -6.05 5.09 0.97
C MET A 136 -4.53 5.02 0.99
N VAL A 137 -3.89 6.18 0.90
CA VAL A 137 -2.43 6.31 0.80
C VAL A 137 -1.99 7.47 1.69
N THR A 138 -0.86 7.36 2.38
CA THR A 138 -0.30 8.49 3.12
C THR A 138 0.06 9.62 2.14
N THR A 139 -0.22 10.88 2.53
CA THR A 139 0.15 12.06 1.75
C THR A 139 1.67 12.15 1.56
N PRO A 140 2.20 12.97 0.64
CA PRO A 140 3.63 13.19 0.51
C PRO A 140 4.29 13.57 1.84
N GLU A 141 3.64 14.46 2.61
CA GLU A 141 4.09 14.96 3.90
C GLU A 141 4.17 13.85 4.95
N GLN A 142 3.09 13.07 5.09
CA GLN A 142 3.06 11.91 5.99
C GLN A 142 4.09 10.85 5.56
N THR A 143 4.24 10.64 4.26
CA THR A 143 5.21 9.68 3.72
C THR A 143 6.64 10.09 4.04
N LEU A 144 6.97 11.39 3.96
CA LEU A 144 8.27 11.95 4.42
C LEU A 144 8.52 11.65 5.90
N VAL A 145 7.52 11.86 6.75
CA VAL A 145 7.60 11.57 8.19
C VAL A 145 7.81 10.08 8.44
N ASP A 146 7.12 9.21 7.72
CA ASP A 146 7.26 7.76 7.82
C ASP A 146 8.65 7.29 7.39
N LEU A 147 9.14 7.77 6.24
CA LEU A 147 10.47 7.43 5.73
C LEU A 147 11.61 7.95 6.61
N ALA A 148 11.45 9.10 7.25
CA ALA A 148 12.44 9.62 8.19
C ALA A 148 12.65 8.70 9.41
N ARG A 149 11.69 7.85 9.73
CA ARG A 149 11.72 6.87 10.83
C ARG A 149 12.09 5.47 10.37
N ASP A 150 11.94 5.17 9.10
CA ASP A 150 12.14 3.83 8.57
C ASP A 150 13.64 3.53 8.46
N ARG A 151 14.10 2.52 9.18
CA ARG A 151 15.46 2.00 9.14
C ARG A 151 15.58 0.69 8.36
N THR A 152 14.49 0.21 7.80
CA THR A 152 14.45 -1.08 7.08
C THR A 152 14.73 -0.91 5.59
N VAL A 153 14.60 0.30 5.06
CA VAL A 153 14.88 0.67 3.68
C VAL A 153 16.35 1.04 3.54
N ASN A 154 16.94 0.67 2.40
CA ASN A 154 18.29 1.12 2.03
C ASN A 154 18.39 2.64 2.10
N ASP A 155 19.47 3.16 2.70
CA ASP A 155 19.65 4.59 2.96
C ASP A 155 19.69 5.44 1.69
N ALA A 156 20.27 4.94 0.61
CA ALA A 156 20.35 5.66 -0.66
C ALA A 156 18.96 5.80 -1.32
N ASP A 157 18.20 4.69 -1.40
CA ASP A 157 16.85 4.69 -1.97
C ASP A 157 15.92 5.56 -1.15
N ARG A 158 15.99 5.44 0.18
CA ARG A 158 15.22 6.25 1.10
C ARG A 158 15.51 7.74 0.91
N HIS A 159 16.79 8.12 0.86
CA HIS A 159 17.19 9.49 0.70
C HIS A 159 16.75 10.08 -0.65
N ALA A 160 16.96 9.36 -1.74
CA ALA A 160 16.50 9.76 -3.08
C ALA A 160 14.98 9.95 -3.12
N THR A 161 14.23 9.03 -2.53
CA THR A 161 12.77 9.11 -2.43
C THR A 161 12.32 10.31 -1.61
N MET A 162 12.96 10.57 -0.47
CA MET A 162 12.64 11.72 0.38
C MET A 162 12.95 13.06 -0.33
N LEU A 163 14.02 13.14 -1.12
CA LEU A 163 14.31 14.32 -1.96
C LEU A 163 13.21 14.52 -3.01
N ALA A 164 12.76 13.45 -3.68
CA ALA A 164 11.70 13.55 -4.67
C ALA A 164 10.38 14.05 -4.07
N LEU A 165 9.97 13.50 -2.93
CA LEU A 165 8.77 13.94 -2.19
C LEU A 165 8.93 15.39 -1.69
N GLY A 166 10.09 15.72 -1.13
CA GLY A 166 10.34 17.01 -0.52
C GLY A 166 10.29 18.21 -1.48
N ARG A 167 10.44 17.98 -2.80
CA ARG A 167 10.31 19.02 -3.83
C ARG A 167 8.88 19.52 -4.01
N THR A 168 7.88 18.73 -3.65
CA THR A 168 6.46 19.05 -3.85
C THR A 168 5.68 19.10 -2.54
N ALA A 169 6.29 18.70 -1.42
CA ALA A 169 5.65 18.66 -0.12
C ALA A 169 5.46 20.06 0.48
N ASP A 170 4.36 20.24 1.18
CA ASP A 170 4.13 21.39 2.06
C ASP A 170 4.92 21.19 3.37
N TRP A 171 6.00 21.94 3.54
CA TRP A 171 6.89 21.83 4.70
C TRP A 171 6.26 22.30 6.02
N ASP A 172 5.31 23.22 5.99
CA ASP A 172 4.58 23.65 7.19
C ASP A 172 3.68 22.49 7.68
N ARG A 173 3.07 21.77 6.75
CA ARG A 173 2.30 20.55 7.05
C ARG A 173 3.20 19.41 7.56
N VAL A 174 4.39 19.23 6.99
CA VAL A 174 5.39 18.27 7.51
C VAL A 174 5.74 18.61 8.96
N ASP A 175 6.01 19.87 9.27
CA ASP A 175 6.36 20.32 10.63
C ASP A 175 5.21 20.08 11.61
N ALA A 176 3.97 20.34 11.21
CA ALA A 176 2.76 20.08 11.99
C ALA A 176 2.61 18.56 12.29
N LEU A 177 2.78 17.71 11.30
CA LEU A 177 2.73 16.24 11.46
C LEU A 177 3.82 15.72 12.39
N VAL A 178 5.05 16.26 12.28
CA VAL A 178 6.14 15.93 13.21
C VAL A 178 5.82 16.40 14.63
N ALA A 179 5.17 17.55 14.77
CA ALA A 179 4.76 18.07 16.08
C ALA A 179 3.65 17.23 16.73
N ALA A 180 2.71 16.72 15.97
CA ALA A 180 1.59 15.91 16.45
C ALA A 180 2.00 14.46 16.78
N GLN A 181 2.99 13.90 16.09
CA GLN A 181 3.34 12.48 16.21
C GLN A 181 4.54 12.23 17.15
N ARG A 182 4.65 10.99 17.67
CA ARG A 182 5.79 10.57 18.50
C ARG A 182 7.07 10.46 17.66
N GLY A 183 8.23 10.53 18.30
CA GLY A 183 9.54 10.31 17.65
C GLY A 183 10.17 11.56 17.02
N ARG A 184 9.78 12.75 17.44
CA ARG A 184 10.28 14.06 16.95
C ARG A 184 11.79 14.16 16.94
N THR A 185 12.47 13.64 17.98
CA THR A 185 13.92 13.72 18.14
C THR A 185 14.70 13.06 17.00
N VAL A 186 14.19 11.92 16.49
CA VAL A 186 14.81 11.20 15.37
C VAL A 186 14.40 11.79 14.03
N THR A 187 13.15 12.20 13.90
CA THR A 187 12.54 12.63 12.63
C THR A 187 13.03 14.02 12.18
N ARG A 188 13.05 15.00 13.10
CA ARG A 188 13.43 16.39 12.79
C ARG A 188 14.81 16.56 12.12
N PRO A 189 15.91 15.96 12.62
CA PRO A 189 17.21 16.13 11.99
C PRO A 189 17.27 15.57 10.56
N VAL A 190 16.57 14.46 10.31
CA VAL A 190 16.52 13.83 8.99
C VAL A 190 15.76 14.73 8.01
N LEU A 191 14.57 15.19 8.39
CA LEU A 191 13.73 16.06 7.56
C LEU A 191 14.39 17.42 7.31
N ALA A 192 15.03 18.03 8.32
CA ALA A 192 15.77 19.29 8.16
C ALA A 192 16.92 19.17 7.15
N ARG A 193 17.57 17.99 7.07
CA ARG A 193 18.61 17.72 6.05
C ARG A 193 18.00 17.63 4.66
N VAL A 194 16.87 16.94 4.50
CA VAL A 194 16.15 16.83 3.23
C VAL A 194 15.69 18.21 2.76
N ARG A 195 15.03 19.00 3.62
CA ARG A 195 14.54 20.35 3.32
C ARG A 195 15.66 21.22 2.77
N ARG A 196 16.81 21.31 3.47
CA ARG A 196 17.97 22.08 3.01
C ARG A 196 18.55 21.58 1.68
N ALA A 197 18.41 20.30 1.37
CA ALA A 197 18.90 19.76 0.09
C ALA A 197 17.97 20.07 -1.09
N VAL A 198 16.69 20.26 -0.82
CA VAL A 198 15.66 20.61 -1.82
C VAL A 198 15.61 22.12 -2.10
N GLU A 199 15.92 22.95 -1.09
CA GLU A 199 15.93 24.42 -1.18
C GLU A 199 17.21 24.98 -1.87
N ARG A 200 18.20 24.12 -2.16
CA ARG A 200 19.43 24.46 -2.91
C ARG A 200 19.28 24.26 -4.41
#